data_53a0e7c3b269aec32de50f70cb96398f
#
_entry.id   53a0e7c3b269aec32de50f70cb96398f
#
_cell.length_a   1.000
_cell.length_b   1.000
_cell.length_c   1.000
_cell.angle_alpha   90.00
_cell.angle_beta   90.00
_cell.angle_gamma   90.00
#
_symmetry.space_group_name_H-M   'P 1'
#
loop_
_entity.id
_entity.type
_entity.pdbx_description
1 polymer ?
#
loop_
_entity_poly.entity_id
_entity_poly.type
_entity_poly.pdbx_seq_one_letter_code
_entity_poly.pdbx_strand_id
1 'polypeptide(L)'
;MIRLLRLRRLVQVAVLLLLAALPWLNRDGFTGMKGSLFAFDFFGLPFADPLGAVQIGLSGIIPGWRLIAGALVVLAVALCLGRIFCSWLCPFGFLSELVHAIRGRRPQKPLKHGFRSRAVIALIGLALVPLLGFPLLNQLALPGGLSLGFLTAAAPLSSKTVHTVLEHLFFFAVPFLPVITVLAVELVTGERLWCRWVCPQSVLLALMARLPVGPRLRRTLSRCTCKGEPACRRACSLGLDPRNPRSSSPLECTNCGACVLACSRIHGGGPAALGLGKKG
;
A
#
# COMPACT_ATOMS: atom_id res chain seq x y z
N MET A 1 21.03 -0.20 8.97
CA MET A 1 19.95 0.49 8.21
C MET A 1 19.94 0.18 6.71
N ILE A 2 21.07 0.09 6.02
CA ILE A 2 21.11 -0.34 4.60
C ILE A 2 20.49 -1.72 4.43
N ARG A 3 20.79 -2.66 5.35
CA ARG A 3 20.18 -4.01 5.36
C ARG A 3 18.66 -3.96 5.43
N LEU A 4 18.07 -3.06 6.23
CA LEU A 4 16.62 -2.91 6.35
C LEU A 4 15.95 -2.49 5.03
N LEU A 5 16.55 -1.55 4.28
CA LEU A 5 16.00 -1.14 2.99
C LEU A 5 16.18 -2.21 1.91
N ARG A 6 17.28 -2.97 1.93
CA ARG A 6 17.45 -4.14 1.04
C ARG A 6 16.42 -5.21 1.37
N LEU A 7 16.23 -5.54 2.65
CA LEU A 7 15.18 -6.47 3.09
C LEU A 7 13.79 -6.02 2.65
N ARG A 8 13.47 -4.74 2.80
CA ARG A 8 12.21 -4.17 2.33
C ARG A 8 12.02 -4.40 0.82
N ARG A 9 13.06 -4.16 0.00
CA ARG A 9 12.98 -4.40 -1.45
C ARG A 9 12.79 -5.87 -1.78
N LEU A 10 13.50 -6.75 -1.09
CA LEU A 10 13.33 -8.20 -1.25
C LEU A 10 11.90 -8.63 -0.90
N VAL A 11 11.34 -8.15 0.21
CA VAL A 11 9.95 -8.44 0.60
C VAL A 11 8.96 -7.91 -0.44
N GLN A 12 9.13 -6.69 -0.94
CA GLN A 12 8.25 -6.12 -1.97
C GLN A 12 8.25 -6.97 -3.27
N VAL A 13 9.45 -7.38 -3.73
CA VAL A 13 9.59 -8.23 -4.92
C VAL A 13 8.98 -9.62 -4.64
N ALA A 14 9.30 -10.21 -3.49
CA ALA A 14 8.76 -11.52 -3.10
C ALA A 14 7.23 -11.53 -3.05
N VAL A 15 6.61 -10.50 -2.48
CA VAL A 15 5.13 -10.37 -2.44
C VAL A 15 4.54 -10.22 -3.83
N LEU A 16 5.14 -9.41 -4.71
CA LEU A 16 4.67 -9.27 -6.09
C LEU A 16 4.76 -10.60 -6.84
N LEU A 17 5.90 -11.30 -6.74
CA LEU A 17 6.10 -12.61 -7.38
C LEU A 17 5.16 -13.68 -6.79
N LEU A 18 4.95 -13.68 -5.47
CA LEU A 18 4.00 -14.59 -4.82
C LEU A 18 2.58 -14.36 -5.34
N LEU A 19 2.12 -13.12 -5.38
CA LEU A 19 0.77 -12.79 -5.89
C LEU A 19 0.61 -13.15 -7.37
N ALA A 20 1.68 -13.00 -8.17
CA ALA A 20 1.67 -13.41 -9.55
C ALA A 20 1.64 -14.94 -9.70
N ALA A 21 2.40 -15.68 -8.90
CA ALA A 21 2.51 -17.13 -8.98
C ALA A 21 1.34 -17.88 -8.30
N LEU A 22 0.68 -17.25 -7.32
CA LEU A 22 -0.32 -17.89 -6.47
C LEU A 22 -1.49 -18.55 -7.24
N PRO A 23 -2.06 -17.94 -8.31
CA PRO A 23 -3.13 -18.55 -9.07
C PRO A 23 -2.71 -19.87 -9.73
N TRP A 24 -1.48 -19.96 -10.25
CA TRP A 24 -0.93 -21.19 -10.83
C TRP A 24 -0.65 -22.25 -9.78
N LEU A 25 -0.04 -21.86 -8.65
CA LEU A 25 0.21 -22.76 -7.52
C LEU A 25 -1.09 -23.36 -6.97
N ASN A 26 -2.16 -22.56 -6.83
CA ASN A 26 -3.46 -23.04 -6.37
C ASN A 26 -4.13 -23.97 -7.39
N ARG A 27 -3.89 -23.76 -8.68
CA ARG A 27 -4.38 -24.66 -9.76
C ARG A 27 -3.72 -26.03 -9.67
N ASP A 28 -2.44 -26.09 -9.34
CA ASP A 28 -1.66 -27.33 -9.20
C ASP A 28 -1.91 -28.05 -7.86
N GLY A 29 -2.92 -27.62 -7.07
CA GLY A 29 -3.35 -28.25 -5.84
C GLY A 29 -2.65 -27.79 -4.58
N PHE A 30 -1.77 -26.79 -4.66
CA PHE A 30 -1.17 -26.20 -3.46
C PHE A 30 -2.20 -25.37 -2.68
N THR A 31 -2.54 -25.84 -1.47
CA THR A 31 -3.60 -25.24 -0.62
C THR A 31 -3.10 -24.47 0.58
N GLY A 32 -1.78 -24.42 0.82
CA GLY A 32 -1.19 -23.74 1.97
C GLY A 32 -1.33 -22.22 1.95
N MET A 33 -1.39 -21.63 0.74
CA MET A 33 -1.62 -20.20 0.53
C MET A 33 -2.72 -20.02 -0.50
N LYS A 34 -3.77 -19.26 -0.15
CA LYS A 34 -4.95 -19.05 -1.01
C LYS A 34 -5.43 -17.62 -0.95
N GLY A 35 -6.06 -17.17 -2.01
CA GLY A 35 -6.79 -15.91 -2.03
C GLY A 35 -6.16 -14.83 -2.88
N SER A 36 -6.51 -13.61 -2.55
CA SER A 36 -6.09 -12.38 -3.24
C SER A 36 -5.44 -11.42 -2.24
N LEU A 37 -4.95 -10.28 -2.73
CA LEU A 37 -4.39 -9.25 -1.83
C LEU A 37 -5.39 -8.76 -0.77
N PHE A 38 -6.69 -8.81 -1.05
CA PHE A 38 -7.73 -8.33 -0.14
C PHE A 38 -8.26 -9.40 0.82
N ALA A 39 -8.07 -10.66 0.49
CA ALA A 39 -8.42 -11.78 1.38
C ALA A 39 -7.45 -12.93 1.10
N PHE A 40 -6.49 -13.11 1.96
CA PHE A 40 -5.38 -14.06 1.81
C PHE A 40 -5.33 -14.99 3.02
N ASP A 41 -5.24 -16.27 2.79
CA ASP A 41 -5.02 -17.28 3.81
C ASP A 41 -3.58 -17.80 3.72
N PHE A 42 -2.85 -17.68 4.80
CA PHE A 42 -1.47 -18.14 4.92
C PHE A 42 -1.42 -19.29 5.92
N PHE A 43 -1.39 -20.52 5.44
CA PHE A 43 -1.38 -21.74 6.27
C PHE A 43 -2.45 -21.74 7.37
N GLY A 44 -3.68 -21.30 7.05
CA GLY A 44 -4.80 -21.22 7.99
C GLY A 44 -4.92 -19.90 8.75
N LEU A 45 -3.91 -19.03 8.69
CA LEU A 45 -3.98 -17.68 9.26
C LEU A 45 -4.61 -16.72 8.25
N PRO A 46 -5.81 -16.21 8.50
CA PRO A 46 -6.48 -15.30 7.59
C PRO A 46 -5.88 -13.90 7.68
N PHE A 47 -5.71 -13.25 6.53
CA PHE A 47 -5.45 -11.83 6.37
C PHE A 47 -6.52 -11.26 5.47
N ALA A 48 -7.16 -10.17 5.88
CA ALA A 48 -8.19 -9.55 5.07
C ALA A 48 -8.08 -8.02 5.12
N ASP A 49 -8.54 -7.38 4.05
CA ASP A 49 -8.65 -5.93 4.01
C ASP A 49 -9.73 -5.45 4.97
N PRO A 50 -9.39 -4.63 5.98
CA PRO A 50 -10.36 -4.14 6.94
C PRO A 50 -11.47 -3.29 6.30
N LEU A 51 -11.13 -2.51 5.27
CA LEU A 51 -12.13 -1.69 4.56
C LEU A 51 -13.08 -2.56 3.75
N GLY A 52 -12.56 -3.65 3.16
CA GLY A 52 -13.36 -4.66 2.48
C GLY A 52 -14.33 -5.37 3.40
N ALA A 53 -13.89 -5.75 4.60
CA ALA A 53 -14.76 -6.36 5.61
C ALA A 53 -15.93 -5.42 6.01
N VAL A 54 -15.66 -4.13 6.21
CA VAL A 54 -16.71 -3.12 6.47
C VAL A 54 -17.68 -3.00 5.31
N GLN A 55 -17.19 -2.98 4.06
CA GLN A 55 -18.06 -2.88 2.87
C GLN A 55 -18.98 -4.09 2.73
N ILE A 56 -18.47 -5.31 2.97
CA ILE A 56 -19.29 -6.53 2.92
C ILE A 56 -20.40 -6.47 3.97
N GLY A 57 -20.10 -6.02 5.20
CA GLY A 57 -21.13 -5.81 6.22
C GLY A 57 -22.18 -4.77 5.82
N LEU A 58 -21.76 -3.67 5.18
CA LEU A 58 -22.67 -2.61 4.72
C LEU A 58 -23.51 -3.02 3.50
N SER A 59 -23.06 -4.00 2.70
CA SER A 59 -23.85 -4.53 1.58
C SER A 59 -24.97 -5.50 2.00
N GLY A 60 -25.18 -5.67 3.31
CA GLY A 60 -26.21 -6.57 3.86
C GLY A 60 -25.76 -8.05 3.99
N ILE A 61 -24.51 -8.35 3.65
CA ILE A 61 -23.94 -9.69 3.77
C ILE A 61 -23.24 -9.81 5.14
N ILE A 62 -23.59 -10.81 5.92
CA ILE A 62 -22.91 -11.07 7.20
C ILE A 62 -21.48 -11.54 6.89
N PRO A 63 -20.43 -10.80 7.28
CA PRO A 63 -19.07 -11.22 7.02
C PRO A 63 -18.72 -12.45 7.82
N GLY A 64 -18.18 -13.48 7.16
CA GLY A 64 -17.75 -14.70 7.82
C GLY A 64 -16.66 -14.42 8.88
N TRP A 65 -16.61 -15.23 9.94
CA TRP A 65 -15.68 -15.06 11.07
C TRP A 65 -14.20 -14.98 10.63
N ARG A 66 -13.80 -15.72 9.59
CA ARG A 66 -12.42 -15.66 9.02
C ARG A 66 -12.09 -14.30 8.42
N LEU A 67 -13.05 -13.66 7.76
CA LEU A 67 -12.88 -12.33 7.21
C LEU A 67 -12.69 -11.28 8.32
N ILE A 68 -13.50 -11.38 9.38
CA ILE A 68 -13.39 -10.50 10.55
C ILE A 68 -12.06 -10.71 11.26
N ALA A 69 -11.69 -11.96 11.54
CA ALA A 69 -10.42 -12.29 12.17
C ALA A 69 -9.22 -11.78 11.35
N GLY A 70 -9.24 -12.00 10.03
CA GLY A 70 -8.19 -11.49 9.13
C GLY A 70 -8.09 -9.98 9.11
N ALA A 71 -9.21 -9.27 9.10
CA ALA A 71 -9.24 -7.81 9.20
C ALA A 71 -8.66 -7.31 10.54
N LEU A 72 -9.00 -7.97 11.65
CA LEU A 72 -8.46 -7.65 12.97
C LEU A 72 -6.94 -7.89 13.05
N VAL A 73 -6.43 -8.97 12.44
CA VAL A 73 -4.98 -9.23 12.35
C VAL A 73 -4.27 -8.08 11.61
N VAL A 74 -4.81 -7.65 10.46
CA VAL A 74 -4.22 -6.53 9.70
C VAL A 74 -4.28 -5.22 10.48
N LEU A 75 -5.38 -4.95 11.19
CA LEU A 75 -5.50 -3.77 12.06
C LEU A 75 -4.53 -3.81 13.24
N ALA A 76 -4.34 -4.98 13.87
CA ALA A 76 -3.36 -5.17 14.95
C ALA A 76 -1.93 -4.93 14.45
N VAL A 77 -1.58 -5.43 13.27
CA VAL A 77 -0.28 -5.14 12.62
C VAL A 77 -0.13 -3.64 12.35
N ALA A 78 -1.18 -2.98 11.86
CA ALA A 78 -1.16 -1.52 11.63
C ALA A 78 -1.05 -0.72 12.93
N LEU A 79 -1.65 -1.19 14.01
CA LEU A 79 -1.52 -0.60 15.35
C LEU A 79 -0.06 -0.68 15.87
N CYS A 80 0.56 -1.86 15.71
CA CYS A 80 1.91 -2.12 16.21
C CYS A 80 3.00 -1.46 15.33
N LEU A 81 2.86 -1.49 14.01
CA LEU A 81 3.92 -1.10 13.08
C LEU A 81 3.59 0.14 12.24
N GLY A 82 2.38 0.68 12.40
CA GLY A 82 1.87 1.78 11.58
C GLY A 82 1.50 1.31 10.17
N ARG A 83 1.54 2.24 9.20
CA ARG A 83 1.16 1.96 7.81
C ARG A 83 2.23 1.18 7.03
N ILE A 84 2.85 0.19 7.68
CA ILE A 84 3.94 -0.60 7.09
C ILE A 84 3.47 -1.40 5.88
N PHE A 85 2.22 -1.87 5.88
CA PHE A 85 1.61 -2.57 4.75
C PHE A 85 1.79 -1.81 3.44
N CYS A 86 1.53 -0.49 3.43
CA CYS A 86 1.63 0.35 2.24
C CYS A 86 3.05 0.47 1.69
N SER A 87 4.07 0.30 2.52
CA SER A 87 5.46 0.47 2.13
C SER A 87 6.24 -0.84 1.98
N TRP A 88 5.74 -1.97 2.49
CA TRP A 88 6.44 -3.25 2.46
C TRP A 88 5.68 -4.32 1.68
N LEU A 89 4.35 -4.37 1.78
CA LEU A 89 3.53 -5.46 1.25
C LEU A 89 2.70 -5.06 0.03
N CYS A 90 2.35 -3.78 -0.12
CA CYS A 90 1.49 -3.34 -1.21
C CYS A 90 2.22 -3.41 -2.56
N PRO A 91 1.78 -4.26 -3.51
CA PRO A 91 2.42 -4.40 -4.81
C PRO A 91 2.30 -3.14 -5.67
N PHE A 92 1.15 -2.46 -5.65
CA PHE A 92 0.98 -1.18 -6.31
C PHE A 92 1.91 -0.11 -5.72
N GLY A 93 2.05 -0.07 -4.38
CA GLY A 93 2.99 0.83 -3.71
C GLY A 93 4.43 0.63 -4.15
N PHE A 94 4.84 -0.62 -4.42
CA PHE A 94 6.16 -0.94 -4.97
C PHE A 94 6.31 -0.47 -6.43
N LEU A 95 5.34 -0.75 -7.31
CA LEU A 95 5.37 -0.31 -8.70
C LEU A 95 5.42 1.22 -8.81
N SER A 96 4.59 1.93 -8.04
CA SER A 96 4.60 3.39 -7.95
C SER A 96 5.95 3.95 -7.46
N GLU A 97 6.63 3.28 -6.50
CA GLU A 97 8.00 3.65 -6.10
C GLU A 97 9.03 3.40 -7.20
N LEU A 98 8.86 2.34 -7.99
CA LEU A 98 9.74 2.01 -9.10
C LEU A 98 9.63 3.06 -10.21
N VAL A 99 8.40 3.41 -10.61
CA VAL A 99 8.11 4.47 -11.59
C VAL A 99 8.74 5.80 -11.16
N HIS A 100 8.57 6.17 -9.89
CA HIS A 100 9.16 7.37 -9.33
C HIS A 100 10.70 7.33 -9.27
N ALA A 101 11.29 6.15 -9.10
CA ALA A 101 12.74 5.97 -9.14
C ALA A 101 13.32 6.07 -10.55
N ILE A 102 12.61 5.54 -11.56
CA ILE A 102 13.00 5.59 -12.98
C ILE A 102 13.02 7.06 -13.49
N ARG A 103 12.01 7.83 -13.13
CA ARG A 103 11.95 9.25 -13.52
C ARG A 103 13.06 10.13 -12.89
N GLY A 104 13.80 9.61 -11.91
CA GLY A 104 14.69 10.39 -11.08
C GLY A 104 13.93 11.10 -9.96
N ARG A 105 14.30 10.80 -8.73
CA ARG A 105 13.62 11.25 -7.48
C ARG A 105 13.58 12.77 -7.38
N ARG A 106 12.65 13.39 -8.08
CA ARG A 106 12.38 14.82 -7.94
C ARG A 106 11.64 15.09 -6.63
N PRO A 107 11.92 16.24 -5.98
CA PRO A 107 11.16 16.64 -4.80
C PRO A 107 9.68 16.78 -5.17
N GLN A 108 8.83 16.05 -4.47
CA GLN A 108 7.40 16.15 -4.69
C GLN A 108 6.83 17.40 -4.04
N LYS A 109 5.75 17.93 -4.61
CA LYS A 109 5.03 19.05 -4.00
C LYS A 109 4.60 18.71 -2.58
N PRO A 110 4.61 19.66 -1.65
CA PRO A 110 4.17 19.44 -0.27
C PRO A 110 2.77 18.84 -0.23
N LEU A 111 2.60 17.76 0.53
CA LEU A 111 1.29 17.14 0.69
C LEU A 111 0.46 17.97 1.68
N LYS A 112 -0.57 18.64 1.17
CA LYS A 112 -1.59 19.32 1.98
C LYS A 112 -2.88 18.48 1.91
N HIS A 113 -3.45 18.15 3.08
CA HIS A 113 -4.76 17.47 3.18
C HIS A 113 -4.88 16.07 2.54
N GLY A 114 -3.80 15.34 2.29
CA GLY A 114 -3.85 14.02 1.66
C GLY A 114 -4.73 13.02 2.41
N PHE A 115 -4.62 12.95 3.74
CA PHE A 115 -5.52 12.11 4.55
C PHE A 115 -7.00 12.51 4.41
N ARG A 116 -7.30 13.80 4.40
CA ARG A 116 -8.68 14.28 4.24
C ARG A 116 -9.29 13.86 2.90
N SER A 117 -8.55 14.00 1.81
CA SER A 117 -8.99 13.57 0.48
C SER A 117 -9.32 12.07 0.48
N ARG A 118 -8.40 11.24 0.96
CA ARG A 118 -8.61 9.78 1.06
C ARG A 118 -9.79 9.42 1.97
N ALA A 119 -9.95 10.11 3.10
CA ALA A 119 -11.06 9.89 4.03
C ALA A 119 -12.41 10.27 3.40
N VAL A 120 -12.48 11.37 2.67
CA VAL A 120 -13.71 11.77 1.95
C VAL A 120 -14.07 10.72 0.89
N ILE A 121 -13.10 10.27 0.09
CA ILE A 121 -13.32 9.21 -0.91
C ILE A 121 -13.81 7.91 -0.24
N ALA A 122 -13.18 7.52 0.88
CA ALA A 122 -13.59 6.33 1.62
C ALA A 122 -15.01 6.47 2.19
N LEU A 123 -15.36 7.63 2.76
CA LEU A 123 -16.68 7.87 3.32
C LEU A 123 -17.78 7.89 2.24
N ILE A 124 -17.55 8.58 1.12
CA ILE A 124 -18.48 8.59 -0.01
C ILE A 124 -18.65 7.16 -0.55
N GLY A 125 -17.53 6.44 -0.77
CA GLY A 125 -17.59 5.06 -1.25
C GLY A 125 -18.32 4.13 -0.29
N LEU A 126 -18.11 4.25 1.03
CA LEU A 126 -18.85 3.48 2.04
C LEU A 126 -20.34 3.82 2.07
N ALA A 127 -20.70 5.10 1.90
CA ALA A 127 -22.11 5.53 1.85
C ALA A 127 -22.84 5.00 0.60
N LEU A 128 -22.11 4.76 -0.49
CA LEU A 128 -22.68 4.18 -1.71
C LEU A 128 -22.85 2.66 -1.66
N VAL A 129 -22.11 1.95 -0.81
CA VAL A 129 -22.17 0.48 -0.71
C VAL A 129 -23.59 -0.06 -0.48
N PRO A 130 -24.36 0.42 0.52
CA PRO A 130 -25.71 -0.11 0.76
C PRO A 130 -26.68 0.21 -0.39
N LEU A 131 -26.43 1.26 -1.17
CA LEU A 131 -27.26 1.62 -2.33
C LEU A 131 -26.95 0.71 -3.53
N LEU A 132 -25.68 0.36 -3.71
CA LEU A 132 -25.21 -0.44 -4.85
C LEU A 132 -25.25 -1.94 -4.58
N GLY A 133 -25.25 -2.37 -3.32
CA GLY A 133 -25.27 -3.78 -2.92
C GLY A 133 -23.94 -4.53 -3.12
N PHE A 134 -22.84 -3.85 -3.44
CA PHE A 134 -21.53 -4.49 -3.64
C PHE A 134 -20.36 -3.63 -3.11
N PRO A 135 -19.17 -4.23 -2.82
CA PRO A 135 -18.02 -3.55 -2.26
C PRO A 135 -17.27 -2.69 -3.29
N LEU A 136 -17.83 -1.51 -3.60
CA LEU A 136 -17.36 -0.56 -4.62
C LEU A 136 -15.88 -0.20 -4.49
N LEU A 137 -15.42 0.14 -3.27
CA LEU A 137 -14.04 0.59 -3.06
C LEU A 137 -13.01 -0.50 -3.33
N ASN A 138 -13.36 -1.77 -3.13
CA ASN A 138 -12.47 -2.89 -3.46
C ASN A 138 -12.36 -3.10 -4.97
N GLN A 139 -13.44 -2.88 -5.72
CA GLN A 139 -13.43 -2.97 -7.18
C GLN A 139 -12.56 -1.86 -7.80
N LEU A 140 -12.62 -0.66 -7.23
CA LEU A 140 -11.83 0.48 -7.70
C LEU A 140 -10.38 0.48 -7.20
N ALA A 141 -10.02 -0.36 -6.22
CA ALA A 141 -8.71 -0.34 -5.62
C ALA A 141 -7.65 -0.97 -6.52
N LEU A 142 -6.66 -0.19 -6.95
CA LEU A 142 -5.58 -0.63 -7.85
C LEU A 142 -4.78 -1.85 -7.35
N PRO A 143 -4.48 -2.00 -6.04
CA PRO A 143 -3.85 -3.24 -5.56
C PRO A 143 -4.69 -4.49 -5.81
N GLY A 144 -6.02 -4.37 -5.74
CA GLY A 144 -6.96 -5.44 -6.07
C GLY A 144 -7.02 -5.73 -7.56
N GLY A 145 -6.98 -4.69 -8.39
CA GLY A 145 -6.89 -4.82 -9.84
C GLY A 145 -5.68 -5.65 -10.29
N LEU A 146 -4.51 -5.44 -9.65
CA LEU A 146 -3.33 -6.28 -9.89
C LEU A 146 -3.59 -7.76 -9.54
N SER A 147 -4.17 -8.02 -8.37
CA SER A 147 -4.47 -9.39 -7.93
C SER A 147 -5.50 -10.06 -8.84
N LEU A 148 -6.55 -9.34 -9.25
CA LEU A 148 -7.55 -9.84 -10.20
C LEU A 148 -6.92 -10.11 -11.57
N GLY A 149 -6.05 -9.25 -12.06
CA GLY A 149 -5.33 -9.42 -13.30
C GLY A 149 -4.50 -10.71 -13.33
N PHE A 150 -3.79 -11.03 -12.25
CA PHE A 150 -3.06 -12.30 -12.14
C PHE A 150 -4.00 -13.51 -12.08
N LEU A 151 -5.15 -13.40 -11.40
CA LEU A 151 -6.16 -14.46 -11.36
C LEU A 151 -6.75 -14.72 -12.73
N THR A 152 -7.09 -13.67 -13.49
CA THR A 152 -7.62 -13.81 -14.85
C THR A 152 -6.58 -14.35 -15.82
N ALA A 153 -5.29 -13.97 -15.64
CA ALA A 153 -4.19 -14.49 -16.43
C ALA A 153 -3.97 -16.01 -16.26
N ALA A 154 -4.22 -16.53 -15.07
CA ALA A 154 -4.08 -17.96 -14.78
C ALA A 154 -5.33 -18.77 -15.10
N ALA A 155 -6.45 -18.14 -15.47
CA ALA A 155 -7.68 -18.84 -15.84
C ALA A 155 -7.44 -19.68 -17.11
N PRO A 156 -7.92 -20.96 -17.14
CA PRO A 156 -7.72 -21.81 -18.32
C PRO A 156 -8.48 -21.25 -19.51
N LEU A 157 -7.84 -21.28 -20.70
CA LEU A 157 -8.45 -20.93 -21.98
C LEU A 157 -9.67 -21.80 -22.35
N SER A 158 -9.91 -22.87 -21.60
CA SER A 158 -10.96 -23.89 -21.85
C SER A 158 -12.35 -23.47 -21.39
N SER A 159 -12.56 -22.22 -21.00
CA SER A 159 -13.92 -21.78 -20.68
C SER A 159 -14.73 -21.63 -21.95
N LYS A 160 -15.86 -22.34 -22.03
CA LYS A 160 -16.85 -22.26 -23.13
C LYS A 160 -17.40 -20.84 -23.38
N THR A 161 -16.99 -19.88 -22.52
CA THR A 161 -17.41 -18.48 -22.52
C THR A 161 -16.50 -17.56 -23.34
N VAL A 162 -15.28 -18.02 -23.72
CA VAL A 162 -14.33 -17.17 -24.46
C VAL A 162 -14.15 -17.76 -25.86
N HIS A 163 -14.86 -17.21 -26.84
CA HIS A 163 -14.90 -17.70 -28.18
C HIS A 163 -13.75 -17.23 -29.09
N THR A 164 -13.03 -16.18 -28.69
CA THR A 164 -11.96 -15.59 -29.50
C THR A 164 -10.73 -15.18 -28.68
N VAL A 165 -9.55 -15.18 -29.33
CA VAL A 165 -8.30 -14.67 -28.75
C VAL A 165 -8.45 -13.21 -28.30
N LEU A 166 -9.27 -12.43 -28.98
CA LEU A 166 -9.53 -11.03 -28.68
C LEU A 166 -10.28 -10.86 -27.33
N GLU A 167 -11.26 -11.71 -27.06
CA GLU A 167 -11.99 -11.71 -25.78
C GLU A 167 -11.06 -12.07 -24.62
N HIS A 168 -10.15 -13.02 -24.82
CA HIS A 168 -9.14 -13.38 -23.83
C HIS A 168 -8.20 -12.22 -23.55
N LEU A 169 -7.71 -11.56 -24.59
CA LEU A 169 -6.83 -10.39 -24.47
C LEU A 169 -7.53 -9.25 -23.72
N PHE A 170 -8.82 -9.03 -24.03
CA PHE A 170 -9.64 -8.04 -23.35
C PHE A 170 -9.85 -8.38 -21.86
N PHE A 171 -10.20 -9.63 -21.55
CA PHE A 171 -10.41 -10.10 -20.18
C PHE A 171 -9.13 -10.02 -19.32
N PHE A 172 -7.98 -10.25 -19.96
CA PHE A 172 -6.68 -10.08 -19.34
C PHE A 172 -6.29 -8.60 -19.14
N ALA A 173 -6.54 -7.76 -20.16
CA ALA A 173 -6.10 -6.37 -20.15
C ALA A 173 -6.93 -5.47 -19.21
N VAL A 174 -8.24 -5.70 -19.11
CA VAL A 174 -9.16 -4.83 -18.35
C VAL A 174 -8.77 -4.63 -16.90
N PRO A 175 -8.38 -5.65 -16.09
CA PRO A 175 -7.97 -5.45 -14.72
C PRO A 175 -6.66 -4.65 -14.55
N PHE A 176 -5.75 -4.75 -15.55
CA PHE A 176 -4.47 -4.02 -15.51
C PHE A 176 -4.57 -2.59 -16.05
N LEU A 177 -5.57 -2.29 -16.86
CA LEU A 177 -5.71 -0.98 -17.50
C LEU A 177 -5.74 0.19 -16.50
N PRO A 178 -6.55 0.17 -15.43
CA PRO A 178 -6.52 1.25 -14.42
C PRO A 178 -5.17 1.38 -13.73
N VAL A 179 -4.49 0.25 -13.47
CA VAL A 179 -3.17 0.21 -12.85
C VAL A 179 -2.15 0.87 -13.76
N ILE A 180 -2.11 0.48 -15.05
CA ILE A 180 -1.19 1.02 -16.05
C ILE A 180 -1.46 2.50 -16.27
N THR A 181 -2.72 2.91 -16.38
CA THR A 181 -3.12 4.31 -16.57
C THR A 181 -2.63 5.17 -15.43
N VAL A 182 -2.86 4.76 -14.18
CA VAL A 182 -2.40 5.55 -13.02
C VAL A 182 -0.88 5.58 -12.94
N LEU A 183 -0.18 4.46 -13.22
CA LEU A 183 1.29 4.44 -13.26
C LEU A 183 1.85 5.34 -14.38
N ALA A 184 1.20 5.39 -15.54
CA ALA A 184 1.57 6.29 -16.63
C ALA A 184 1.39 7.77 -16.22
N VAL A 185 0.27 8.11 -15.58
CA VAL A 185 0.03 9.47 -15.04
C VAL A 185 1.07 9.80 -13.95
N GLU A 186 1.38 8.88 -13.04
CA GLU A 186 2.44 9.06 -12.03
C GLU A 186 3.83 9.22 -12.67
N LEU A 187 4.11 8.53 -13.79
CA LEU A 187 5.33 8.69 -14.57
C LEU A 187 5.40 10.08 -15.20
N VAL A 188 4.32 10.57 -15.78
CA VAL A 188 4.27 11.90 -16.42
C VAL A 188 4.34 13.02 -15.38
N THR A 189 3.57 12.94 -14.30
CA THR A 189 3.53 13.99 -13.26
C THR A 189 4.74 13.95 -12.33
N GLY A 190 5.34 12.77 -12.11
CA GLY A 190 6.38 12.53 -11.12
C GLY A 190 5.88 12.52 -9.68
N GLU A 191 4.58 12.46 -9.47
CA GLU A 191 3.94 12.43 -8.15
C GLU A 191 3.23 11.10 -7.92
N ARG A 192 3.27 10.58 -6.70
CA ARG A 192 2.56 9.35 -6.31
C ARG A 192 1.11 9.69 -5.99
N LEU A 193 0.31 9.97 -7.04
CA LEU A 193 -1.04 10.51 -6.93
C LEU A 193 -1.97 9.57 -6.17
N TRP A 194 -2.00 8.29 -6.55
CA TRP A 194 -2.89 7.31 -5.92
C TRP A 194 -2.65 7.17 -4.43
N CYS A 195 -1.41 6.93 -4.03
CA CYS A 195 -1.06 6.70 -2.63
C CYS A 195 -1.26 7.94 -1.75
N ARG A 196 -1.16 9.14 -2.35
CA ARG A 196 -1.23 10.42 -1.64
C ARG A 196 -2.65 10.94 -1.48
N TRP A 197 -3.49 10.78 -2.52
CA TRP A 197 -4.75 11.49 -2.61
C TRP A 197 -5.98 10.60 -2.71
N VAL A 198 -5.85 9.40 -3.27
CA VAL A 198 -7.01 8.59 -3.69
C VAL A 198 -7.21 7.33 -2.84
N CYS A 199 -6.15 6.59 -2.52
CA CYS A 199 -6.24 5.24 -1.95
C CYS A 199 -7.09 5.16 -0.66
N PRO A 200 -8.33 4.63 -0.70
CA PRO A 200 -9.21 4.56 0.45
C PRO A 200 -8.77 3.51 1.47
N GLN A 201 -8.12 2.43 1.03
CA GLN A 201 -7.64 1.33 1.88
C GLN A 201 -6.66 1.82 2.95
N SER A 202 -5.95 2.91 2.65
CA SER A 202 -4.98 3.48 3.58
C SER A 202 -5.59 4.21 4.78
N VAL A 203 -6.91 4.48 4.77
CA VAL A 203 -7.56 5.32 5.79
C VAL A 203 -7.63 4.61 7.13
N LEU A 204 -8.17 3.38 7.17
CA LEU A 204 -8.24 2.60 8.41
C LEU A 204 -6.85 2.30 8.97
N LEU A 205 -5.89 1.93 8.12
CA LEU A 205 -4.50 1.72 8.53
C LEU A 205 -3.87 3.00 9.10
N ALA A 206 -4.21 4.17 8.55
CA ALA A 206 -3.71 5.46 9.04
C ALA A 206 -4.30 5.81 10.40
N LEU A 207 -5.59 5.52 10.63
CA LEU A 207 -6.25 5.73 11.91
C LEU A 207 -5.62 4.86 13.01
N MET A 208 -5.37 3.58 12.74
CA MET A 208 -4.65 2.69 13.66
C MET A 208 -3.22 3.19 13.93
N ALA A 209 -2.51 3.63 12.88
CA ALA A 209 -1.17 4.19 13.03
C ALA A 209 -1.12 5.48 13.88
N ARG A 210 -2.23 6.16 14.11
CA ARG A 210 -2.31 7.33 14.99
C ARG A 210 -2.14 6.97 16.46
N LEU A 211 -2.52 5.77 16.87
CA LEU A 211 -2.40 5.30 18.24
C LEU A 211 -0.92 5.06 18.59
N PRO A 212 -0.44 5.47 19.78
CA PRO A 212 1.00 5.54 20.11
C PRO A 212 1.61 4.21 20.58
N VAL A 213 1.33 3.11 19.89
CA VAL A 213 1.80 1.77 20.31
C VAL A 213 3.13 1.38 19.64
N GLY A 214 3.31 1.71 18.36
CA GLY A 214 4.43 1.21 17.56
C GLY A 214 5.59 2.20 17.36
N PRO A 215 6.66 1.73 16.70
CA PRO A 215 7.80 2.58 16.37
C PRO A 215 7.41 3.68 15.37
N ARG A 216 7.88 4.88 15.61
CA ARG A 216 7.59 6.08 14.82
C ARG A 216 8.85 6.84 14.47
N LEU A 217 8.72 7.75 13.53
CA LEU A 217 9.78 8.67 13.19
C LEU A 217 10.08 9.59 14.39
N ARG A 218 11.25 9.42 14.99
CA ARG A 218 11.81 10.28 16.02
C ARG A 218 12.61 11.42 15.40
N ARG A 219 12.55 12.59 16.01
CA ARG A 219 13.20 13.81 15.54
C ARG A 219 14.00 14.44 16.66
N THR A 220 15.30 14.58 16.45
CA THR A 220 16.21 15.33 17.33
C THR A 220 16.77 16.47 16.49
N LEU A 221 15.94 17.51 16.25
CA LEU A 221 16.25 18.59 15.32
C LEU A 221 17.51 19.38 15.68
N SER A 222 17.91 19.41 16.97
CA SER A 222 19.17 20.00 17.42
C SER A 222 20.41 19.39 16.75
N ARG A 223 20.29 18.14 16.24
CA ARG A 223 21.36 17.45 15.51
C ARG A 223 21.30 17.65 14.00
N CYS A 224 20.32 18.43 13.50
CA CYS A 224 20.15 18.62 12.07
C CYS A 224 21.12 19.70 11.57
N THR A 225 22.08 19.30 10.73
CA THR A 225 23.10 20.20 10.13
C THR A 225 22.79 20.58 8.67
N CYS A 226 21.68 20.08 8.09
CA CYS A 226 21.33 20.32 6.68
C CYS A 226 20.87 21.76 6.48
N LYS A 227 21.57 22.46 5.55
CA LYS A 227 21.14 23.76 4.99
C LYS A 227 20.36 23.54 3.70
N GLY A 228 19.35 24.37 3.43
CA GLY A 228 18.51 24.28 2.23
C GLY A 228 17.60 23.08 2.18
N GLU A 229 17.46 22.43 1.01
CA GLU A 229 16.59 21.27 0.84
C GLU A 229 17.22 19.98 1.40
N PRO A 230 16.68 19.41 2.49
CA PRO A 230 17.33 18.30 3.18
C PRO A 230 17.18 16.98 2.42
N ALA A 231 18.22 16.14 2.47
CA ALA A 231 18.23 14.83 1.84
C ALA A 231 17.12 13.90 2.34
N CYS A 232 16.68 14.04 3.59
CA CYS A 232 15.58 13.27 4.15
C CYS A 232 14.23 13.59 3.45
N ARG A 233 14.00 14.85 3.03
CA ARG A 233 12.82 15.24 2.25
C ARG A 233 12.91 14.70 0.82
N ARG A 234 14.07 14.82 0.16
CA ARG A 234 14.29 14.24 -1.17
C ARG A 234 14.15 12.71 -1.18
N ALA A 235 14.51 12.04 -0.08
CA ALA A 235 14.36 10.60 0.05
C ALA A 235 12.90 10.15 0.30
N CYS A 236 11.99 11.05 0.64
CA CYS A 236 10.60 10.71 0.90
C CYS A 236 9.80 10.60 -0.40
N SER A 237 9.42 9.39 -0.79
CA SER A 237 8.63 9.13 -2.01
C SER A 237 7.20 9.68 -1.94
N LEU A 238 6.72 10.13 -0.77
CA LEU A 238 5.42 10.77 -0.58
C LEU A 238 5.49 12.29 -0.50
N GLY A 239 6.67 12.91 -0.65
CA GLY A 239 6.85 14.35 -0.59
C GLY A 239 6.63 14.97 0.80
N LEU A 240 6.69 14.16 1.86
CA LEU A 240 6.57 14.66 3.23
C LEU A 240 7.88 15.32 3.67
N ASP A 241 7.79 16.33 4.53
CA ASP A 241 8.96 16.83 5.24
C ASP A 241 9.12 16.09 6.57
N PRO A 242 10.12 15.18 6.69
CA PRO A 242 10.32 14.40 7.92
C PRO A 242 10.70 15.25 9.14
N ARG A 243 11.17 16.47 8.94
CA ARG A 243 11.51 17.41 10.03
C ARG A 243 10.26 18.04 10.64
N ASN A 244 9.21 18.21 9.83
CA ASN A 244 7.95 18.80 10.26
C ASN A 244 6.99 17.71 10.77
N PRO A 245 6.61 17.72 12.07
CA PRO A 245 5.69 16.74 12.65
C PRO A 245 4.30 16.74 11.99
N ARG A 246 3.81 17.90 11.54
CA ARG A 246 2.51 18.03 10.89
C ARG A 246 2.53 17.41 9.50
N SER A 247 3.59 17.65 8.71
CA SER A 247 3.75 17.08 7.37
C SER A 247 3.93 15.56 7.41
N SER A 248 4.77 15.04 8.30
CA SER A 248 5.07 13.62 8.43
C SER A 248 4.34 12.98 9.63
N SER A 249 3.07 13.32 9.78
CA SER A 249 2.19 12.71 10.79
C SER A 249 2.00 11.20 10.55
N PRO A 250 1.61 10.41 11.56
CA PRO A 250 1.30 9.00 11.38
C PRO A 250 0.18 8.73 10.36
N LEU A 251 -0.70 9.73 10.13
CA LEU A 251 -1.76 9.65 9.12
C LEU A 251 -1.22 9.68 7.69
N GLU A 252 -0.01 10.22 7.47
CA GLU A 252 0.60 10.35 6.14
C GLU A 252 1.84 9.48 5.98
N CYS A 253 2.64 9.29 7.03
CA CYS A 253 3.89 8.53 6.99
C CYS A 253 3.64 7.01 6.93
N THR A 254 4.34 6.32 6.03
CA THR A 254 4.26 4.85 5.88
C THR A 254 5.38 4.10 6.61
N ASN A 255 6.14 4.74 7.47
CA ASN A 255 7.26 4.14 8.23
C ASN A 255 8.30 3.40 7.37
N CYS A 256 8.50 3.83 6.13
CA CYS A 256 9.40 3.15 5.18
C CYS A 256 10.90 3.27 5.52
N GLY A 257 11.29 4.19 6.41
CA GLY A 257 12.67 4.37 6.86
C GLY A 257 13.63 5.07 5.89
N ALA A 258 13.20 5.43 4.67
CA ALA A 258 14.08 6.03 3.67
C ALA A 258 14.70 7.37 4.10
N CYS A 259 13.92 8.23 4.78
CA CYS A 259 14.41 9.50 5.32
C CYS A 259 15.43 9.34 6.44
N VAL A 260 15.28 8.30 7.27
CA VAL A 260 16.20 7.99 8.36
C VAL A 260 17.55 7.52 7.80
N LEU A 261 17.52 6.65 6.76
CA LEU A 261 18.77 6.25 6.09
C LEU A 261 19.46 7.42 5.39
N ALA A 262 18.70 8.29 4.71
CA ALA A 262 19.27 9.47 4.07
C ALA A 262 19.93 10.40 5.10
N CYS A 263 19.31 10.57 6.26
CA CYS A 263 19.86 11.35 7.36
C CYS A 263 21.13 10.71 7.94
N SER A 264 21.13 9.40 8.18
CA SER A 264 22.30 8.71 8.75
C SER A 264 23.52 8.70 7.81
N ARG A 265 23.31 8.71 6.50
CA ARG A 265 24.40 8.82 5.52
C ARG A 265 25.13 10.16 5.58
N ILE A 266 24.40 11.25 5.80
CA ILE A 266 24.99 12.60 5.93
C ILE A 266 25.81 12.70 7.22
N HIS A 267 25.33 12.05 8.30
CA HIS A 267 26.01 12.07 9.59
C HIS A 267 27.15 11.03 9.72
N GLY A 268 27.56 10.38 8.64
CA GLY A 268 28.71 9.47 8.62
C GLY A 268 28.62 8.30 9.62
N GLY A 269 27.39 7.88 9.99
CA GLY A 269 27.16 6.83 11.00
C GLY A 269 27.07 7.34 12.44
N GLY A 270 27.27 8.63 12.68
CA GLY A 270 27.06 9.27 13.98
C GLY A 270 25.58 9.42 14.36
N PRO A 271 25.26 10.03 15.52
CA PRO A 271 23.90 10.19 15.99
C PRO A 271 23.10 11.11 15.05
N ALA A 272 22.25 10.49 14.23
CA ALA A 272 21.44 11.18 13.24
C ALA A 272 20.26 11.95 13.87
N ALA A 273 19.83 13.03 13.18
CA ALA A 273 18.68 13.83 13.60
C ALA A 273 17.35 13.09 13.47
N LEU A 274 17.28 12.04 12.64
CA LEU A 274 16.09 11.21 12.45
C LEU A 274 16.37 9.75 12.82
N GLY A 275 15.44 9.12 13.52
CA GLY A 275 15.48 7.72 13.91
C GLY A 275 14.09 7.09 13.89
N LEU A 276 14.02 5.76 13.99
CA LEU A 276 12.78 5.01 14.24
C LEU A 276 12.85 4.48 15.69
N GLY A 277 11.81 4.70 16.47
CA GLY A 277 11.74 4.20 17.84
C GLY A 277 10.40 4.46 18.53
N LYS A 278 10.16 3.80 19.67
CA LYS A 278 8.99 4.09 20.51
C LYS A 278 9.10 5.51 21.05
N LYS A 279 7.97 6.19 21.26
CA LYS A 279 7.92 7.44 22.01
C LYS A 279 8.38 7.11 23.43
N GLY A 280 9.47 7.71 23.89
CA GLY A 280 9.80 7.76 25.30
C GLY A 280 8.97 8.84 25.95
#